data_a5600961c7ab63ca92d9a4e75a8718e1
#
_entry.id   a5600961c7ab63ca92d9a4e75a8718e1
#
_cell.length_a   1.000
_cell.length_b   1.000
_cell.length_c   1.000
_cell.angle_alpha   90.00
_cell.angle_beta   90.00
_cell.angle_gamma   90.00
#
_symmetry.space_group_name_H-M   'P 1'
#
loop_
_entity.id
_entity.type
_entity.pdbx_description
1 polymer ?
#
loop_
_entity_poly.entity_id
_entity_poly.type
_entity_poly.pdbx_seq_one_letter_code
_entity_poly.pdbx_strand_id
1 'polypeptide(L)'
;MFKLIRMKKRGDKLPAEFRQEWLEKNREVRKTANKLVASVVAEGKILGDEAAYDGVAALYFPTEKEARASEDKNLGKDSISAVADEKTLFERTGATLKSMGQMKVILASVKKKELSPAQFKDASLKGYAKVDSKALMDSGIQRIVASFTLPEEGKESAFDVMLEIYFPGTDELKAAFASPVIGALRKDEETLVQLDAPEIRIVAEEHVL
;
A
#
# COMPACT_ATOMS: atom_id res chain seq x y z
N MET A 1 13.25 0.11 -5.64
CA MET A 1 13.63 -0.51 -4.35
C MET A 1 12.68 -1.65 -4.12
N PHE A 2 13.19 -2.80 -3.67
CA PHE A 2 12.36 -3.98 -3.42
C PHE A 2 11.79 -3.94 -2.01
N LYS A 3 10.55 -4.37 -1.84
CA LYS A 3 9.95 -4.50 -0.53
C LYS A 3 9.15 -5.80 -0.39
N LEU A 4 9.22 -6.37 0.80
CA LEU A 4 8.31 -7.43 1.24
C LEU A 4 7.14 -6.76 1.95
N ILE A 5 5.96 -6.91 1.40
CA ILE A 5 4.70 -6.42 1.96
C ILE A 5 4.06 -7.57 2.71
N ARG A 6 3.63 -7.32 3.95
CA ARG A 6 2.84 -8.26 4.76
C ARG A 6 1.57 -7.56 5.21
N MET A 7 0.43 -8.22 5.06
CA MET A 7 -0.84 -7.75 5.58
C MET A 7 -1.42 -8.80 6.52
N LYS A 8 -2.03 -8.35 7.62
CA LYS A 8 -2.57 -9.25 8.65
C LYS A 8 -3.90 -8.76 9.19
N LYS A 9 -4.83 -9.70 9.38
CA LYS A 9 -6.08 -9.48 10.13
C LYS A 9 -5.82 -9.66 11.62
N ARG A 10 -6.51 -8.88 12.43
CA ARG A 10 -6.40 -8.96 13.91
C ARG A 10 -7.04 -10.23 14.49
N GLY A 11 -7.96 -10.88 13.75
CA GLY A 11 -8.76 -11.97 14.28
C GLY A 11 -9.67 -11.47 15.42
N ASP A 12 -9.73 -12.23 16.50
CA ASP A 12 -10.58 -11.94 17.68
C ASP A 12 -9.96 -10.90 18.64
N LYS A 13 -8.77 -10.34 18.33
CA LYS A 13 -8.09 -9.36 19.19
C LYS A 13 -8.78 -8.01 19.17
N LEU A 14 -8.73 -7.31 20.29
CA LEU A 14 -9.12 -5.90 20.34
C LEU A 14 -8.16 -5.05 19.48
N PRO A 15 -8.63 -3.93 18.87
CA PRO A 15 -7.78 -3.08 18.02
C PRO A 15 -6.50 -2.60 18.71
N ALA A 16 -6.58 -2.19 19.99
CA ALA A 16 -5.44 -1.72 20.75
C ALA A 16 -4.40 -2.83 21.03
N GLU A 17 -4.87 -4.05 21.35
CA GLU A 17 -3.99 -5.21 21.57
C GLU A 17 -3.28 -5.61 20.28
N PHE A 18 -4.02 -5.67 19.16
CA PHE A 18 -3.43 -5.95 17.85
C PHE A 18 -2.39 -4.91 17.49
N ARG A 19 -2.70 -3.61 17.65
CA ARG A 19 -1.80 -2.49 17.37
C ARG A 19 -0.46 -2.65 18.10
N GLN A 20 -0.53 -2.87 19.42
CA GLN A 20 0.67 -3.04 20.24
C GLN A 20 1.50 -4.24 19.75
N GLU A 21 0.89 -5.41 19.64
CA GLU A 21 1.56 -6.64 19.22
C GLU A 21 2.15 -6.50 17.79
N TRP A 22 1.41 -5.87 16.86
CA TRP A 22 1.86 -5.67 15.51
C TRP A 22 3.12 -4.81 15.44
N LEU A 23 3.13 -3.69 16.17
CA LEU A 23 4.29 -2.80 16.20
C LEU A 23 5.50 -3.46 16.90
N GLU A 24 5.31 -4.17 17.98
CA GLU A 24 6.37 -4.89 18.70
C GLU A 24 7.01 -5.97 17.82
N LYS A 25 6.22 -6.85 17.22
CA LYS A 25 6.71 -7.89 16.31
C LYS A 25 7.47 -7.31 15.12
N ASN A 26 6.99 -6.21 14.55
CA ASN A 26 7.68 -5.57 13.43
C ASN A 26 9.00 -4.90 13.85
N ARG A 27 9.13 -4.39 15.08
CA ARG A 27 10.42 -3.91 15.63
C ARG A 27 11.46 -5.03 15.72
N GLU A 28 11.06 -6.23 16.11
CA GLU A 28 11.96 -7.39 16.15
C GLU A 28 12.45 -7.76 14.75
N VAL A 29 11.56 -7.78 13.76
CA VAL A 29 11.89 -8.11 12.37
C VAL A 29 12.69 -7.00 11.67
N ARG A 30 12.66 -5.76 12.16
CA ARG A 30 13.39 -4.61 11.60
C ARG A 30 14.88 -4.88 11.36
N LYS A 31 15.49 -5.73 12.16
CA LYS A 31 16.93 -6.09 12.08
C LYS A 31 17.29 -6.79 10.76
N THR A 32 16.33 -7.34 10.05
CA THR A 32 16.53 -8.10 8.80
C THR A 32 16.39 -7.25 7.53
N ALA A 33 15.98 -5.99 7.66
CA ALA A 33 15.70 -5.11 6.53
C ALA A 33 16.41 -3.75 6.68
N ASN A 34 16.66 -3.06 5.57
CA ASN A 34 17.27 -1.73 5.58
C ASN A 34 16.35 -0.66 6.21
N LYS A 35 15.04 -0.81 5.96
CA LYS A 35 13.99 0.04 6.51
C LYS A 35 12.75 -0.83 6.74
N LEU A 36 11.99 -0.53 7.79
CA LEU A 36 10.67 -1.10 8.03
C LEU A 36 9.66 0.00 8.32
N VAL A 37 8.54 -0.10 7.65
CA VAL A 37 7.37 0.75 7.89
C VAL A 37 6.22 -0.16 8.27
N ALA A 38 5.70 -0.01 9.48
CA ALA A 38 4.49 -0.68 9.93
C ALA A 38 3.32 0.30 9.89
N SER A 39 2.19 -0.14 9.35
CA SER A 39 0.97 0.63 9.31
C SER A 39 -0.12 -0.13 10.03
N VAL A 40 -0.94 0.59 10.79
CA VAL A 40 -2.07 0.03 11.53
C VAL A 40 -3.32 0.76 11.09
N VAL A 41 -4.43 0.06 10.95
CA VAL A 41 -5.72 0.67 10.63
C VAL A 41 -6.01 1.82 11.58
N ALA A 42 -6.36 2.97 11.02
CA ALA A 42 -6.75 4.13 11.77
C ALA A 42 -8.08 3.89 12.50
N GLU A 43 -8.22 4.48 13.69
CA GLU A 43 -9.45 4.36 14.46
C GLU A 43 -10.62 5.03 13.74
N GLY A 44 -11.76 4.37 13.79
CA GLY A 44 -12.99 4.80 13.12
C GLY A 44 -13.05 4.41 11.64
N LYS A 45 -14.27 4.47 11.08
CA LYS A 45 -14.53 4.19 9.66
C LYS A 45 -14.36 5.48 8.84
N ILE A 46 -13.11 5.89 8.60
CA ILE A 46 -12.81 7.21 7.97
C ILE A 46 -13.40 7.32 6.56
N LEU A 47 -13.34 6.25 5.76
CA LEU A 47 -13.95 6.18 4.42
C LEU A 47 -15.17 5.26 4.35
N GLY A 48 -15.76 4.91 5.49
CA GLY A 48 -17.05 4.21 5.58
C GLY A 48 -16.99 2.68 5.63
N ASP A 49 -15.94 2.04 5.12
CA ASP A 49 -15.86 0.59 5.04
C ASP A 49 -14.98 -0.03 6.15
N GLU A 50 -15.18 -1.34 6.39
CA GLU A 50 -14.24 -2.12 7.19
C GLU A 50 -12.99 -2.42 6.37
N ALA A 51 -11.83 -2.25 6.99
CA ALA A 51 -10.55 -2.57 6.36
C ALA A 51 -10.44 -4.09 6.15
N ALA A 52 -9.95 -4.49 4.97
CA ALA A 52 -9.72 -5.90 4.66
C ALA A 52 -8.64 -6.54 5.55
N TYR A 53 -7.70 -5.74 6.04
CA TYR A 53 -6.62 -6.10 6.96
C TYR A 53 -6.42 -5.00 7.99
N ASP A 54 -5.97 -5.38 9.19
CA ASP A 54 -5.78 -4.45 10.32
C ASP A 54 -4.35 -3.92 10.43
N GLY A 55 -3.39 -4.61 9.83
CA GLY A 55 -1.99 -4.20 9.80
C GLY A 55 -1.32 -4.46 8.46
N VAL A 56 -0.47 -3.54 8.04
CA VAL A 56 0.39 -3.66 6.85
C VAL A 56 1.81 -3.33 7.24
N ALA A 57 2.77 -4.20 6.91
CA ALA A 57 4.19 -3.94 7.08
C ALA A 57 4.91 -3.98 5.74
N ALA A 58 5.79 -3.02 5.49
CA ALA A 58 6.67 -2.97 4.35
C ALA A 58 8.13 -3.00 4.83
N LEU A 59 8.83 -4.08 4.49
CA LEU A 59 10.25 -4.27 4.75
C LEU A 59 11.02 -4.01 3.47
N TYR A 60 12.02 -3.14 3.52
CA TYR A 60 12.76 -2.67 2.36
C TYR A 60 14.13 -3.34 2.24
N PHE A 61 14.45 -3.78 1.03
CA PHE A 61 15.68 -4.52 0.70
C PHE A 61 16.37 -3.93 -0.54
N PRO A 62 17.71 -4.06 -0.64
CA PRO A 62 18.46 -3.66 -1.83
C PRO A 62 18.12 -4.52 -3.05
N THR A 63 17.89 -5.82 -2.84
CA THR A 63 17.66 -6.79 -3.90
C THR A 63 16.38 -7.59 -3.72
N GLU A 64 15.80 -8.06 -4.84
CA GLU A 64 14.66 -8.98 -4.83
C GLU A 64 15.00 -10.28 -4.07
N LYS A 65 16.20 -10.80 -4.26
CA LYS A 65 16.66 -12.04 -3.60
C LYS A 65 16.57 -11.94 -2.08
N GLU A 66 17.01 -10.82 -1.51
CA GLU A 66 16.93 -10.59 -0.06
C GLU A 66 15.48 -10.44 0.42
N ALA A 67 14.66 -9.73 -0.34
CA ALA A 67 13.23 -9.60 -0.05
C ALA A 67 12.55 -10.98 -0.01
N ARG A 68 12.78 -11.82 -1.03
CA ARG A 68 12.24 -13.19 -1.08
C ARG A 68 12.78 -14.10 0.02
N ALA A 69 14.06 -13.98 0.35
CA ALA A 69 14.66 -14.76 1.45
C ALA A 69 14.05 -14.43 2.82
N SER A 70 13.44 -13.25 2.93
CA SER A 70 12.77 -12.76 4.15
C SER A 70 11.28 -13.10 4.21
N GLU A 71 10.70 -13.74 3.18
CA GLU A 71 9.31 -14.20 3.20
C GLU A 71 9.13 -15.28 4.28
N ASP A 72 8.10 -15.10 5.10
CA ASP A 72 7.67 -16.10 6.05
C ASP A 72 6.79 -17.13 5.33
N LYS A 73 7.29 -18.35 5.20
CA LYS A 73 6.58 -19.45 4.55
C LYS A 73 5.40 -19.99 5.38
N ASN A 74 5.32 -19.60 6.65
CA ASN A 74 4.29 -20.06 7.60
C ASN A 74 3.30 -18.94 7.95
N LEU A 75 3.02 -18.04 7.00
CA LEU A 75 1.95 -17.05 7.17
C LEU A 75 0.63 -17.78 7.44
N GLY A 76 0.02 -17.49 8.60
CA GLY A 76 -1.31 -18.04 8.93
C GLY A 76 -2.36 -17.57 7.91
N LYS A 77 -3.51 -18.28 7.89
CA LYS A 77 -4.64 -18.01 6.96
C LYS A 77 -5.14 -16.56 6.93
N ASP A 78 -4.89 -15.80 8.01
CA ASP A 78 -5.31 -14.40 8.16
C ASP A 78 -4.24 -13.40 7.71
N SER A 79 -3.25 -13.87 6.96
CA SER A 79 -2.12 -13.05 6.50
C SER A 79 -1.82 -13.33 5.03
N ILE A 80 -1.41 -12.27 4.33
CA ILE A 80 -0.86 -12.37 2.98
C ILE A 80 0.51 -11.70 2.94
N SER A 81 1.36 -12.14 1.99
CA SER A 81 2.62 -11.46 1.69
C SER A 81 2.85 -11.39 0.18
N ALA A 82 3.60 -10.38 -0.23
CA ALA A 82 4.05 -10.22 -1.61
C ALA A 82 5.39 -9.48 -1.63
N VAL A 83 6.29 -9.89 -2.52
CA VAL A 83 7.47 -9.12 -2.88
C VAL A 83 7.15 -8.19 -4.01
N ALA A 84 7.50 -6.92 -3.91
CA ALA A 84 7.13 -5.90 -4.86
C ALA A 84 8.31 -4.96 -5.22
N ASP A 85 8.25 -4.38 -6.41
CA ASP A 85 9.10 -3.27 -6.84
C ASP A 85 8.34 -1.95 -6.68
N GLU A 86 8.90 -1.04 -5.90
CA GLU A 86 8.31 0.26 -5.57
C GLU A 86 8.67 1.33 -6.59
N LYS A 87 7.65 2.14 -6.97
CA LYS A 87 7.78 3.35 -7.79
C LYS A 87 7.09 4.52 -7.11
N THR A 88 7.80 5.61 -6.87
CA THR A 88 7.19 6.89 -6.48
C THR A 88 6.56 7.51 -7.72
N LEU A 89 5.26 7.78 -7.66
CA LEU A 89 4.48 8.38 -8.74
C LEU A 89 4.37 9.90 -8.57
N PHE A 90 4.28 10.35 -7.32
CA PHE A 90 4.18 11.75 -6.95
C PHE A 90 4.83 11.97 -5.59
N GLU A 91 5.53 13.08 -5.44
CA GLU A 91 6.05 13.54 -4.16
C GLU A 91 6.04 15.07 -4.15
N ARG A 92 5.40 15.66 -3.13
CA ARG A 92 5.32 17.11 -2.98
C ARG A 92 6.71 17.67 -2.67
N THR A 93 7.15 18.65 -3.44
CA THR A 93 8.44 19.33 -3.21
C THR A 93 8.48 19.97 -1.81
N GLY A 94 9.55 19.72 -1.08
CA GLY A 94 9.73 20.23 0.29
C GLY A 94 8.98 19.43 1.37
N ALA A 95 8.28 18.34 1.02
CA ALA A 95 7.78 17.41 2.00
C ALA A 95 8.96 16.76 2.74
N THR A 96 9.10 17.05 4.02
CA THR A 96 10.05 16.34 4.89
C THR A 96 9.40 15.04 5.38
N LEU A 97 10.21 14.05 5.81
CA LEU A 97 9.69 12.83 6.44
C LEU A 97 8.75 13.11 7.64
N LYS A 98 8.90 14.27 8.30
CA LYS A 98 8.01 14.75 9.38
C LYS A 98 6.69 15.33 8.86
N SER A 99 6.65 15.81 7.62
CA SER A 99 5.44 16.32 6.96
C SER A 99 4.81 15.32 5.99
N MET A 100 5.48 14.21 5.72
CA MET A 100 4.83 13.02 5.15
C MET A 100 3.93 12.48 6.25
N GLY A 101 2.63 12.71 6.09
CA GLY A 101 1.62 12.48 7.09
C GLY A 101 1.72 11.06 7.65
N GLN A 102 1.45 10.94 8.91
CA GLN A 102 1.28 9.64 9.56
C GLN A 102 0.07 8.89 8.97
N MET A 103 -0.78 9.57 8.20
CA MET A 103 -2.01 9.04 7.64
C MET A 103 -1.83 8.66 6.17
N LYS A 104 -2.28 7.47 5.78
CA LYS A 104 -2.30 7.04 4.39
C LYS A 104 -3.50 6.17 4.05
N VAL A 105 -3.85 6.15 2.77
CA VAL A 105 -4.76 5.15 2.19
C VAL A 105 -3.93 4.14 1.41
N ILE A 106 -4.21 2.88 1.64
CA ILE A 106 -3.65 1.74 0.91
C ILE A 106 -4.76 1.14 0.07
N LEU A 107 -4.55 1.06 -1.23
CA LEU A 107 -5.43 0.42 -2.19
C LEU A 107 -4.64 -0.69 -2.88
N ALA A 108 -5.17 -1.92 -2.92
CA ALA A 108 -4.51 -2.98 -3.66
C ALA A 108 -5.49 -3.69 -4.58
N SER A 109 -5.05 -3.98 -5.79
CA SER A 109 -5.88 -4.48 -6.89
C SER A 109 -5.21 -5.65 -7.61
N VAL A 110 -6.02 -6.51 -8.19
CA VAL A 110 -5.60 -7.64 -9.02
C VAL A 110 -5.73 -7.27 -10.49
N LYS A 111 -4.70 -7.47 -11.28
CA LYS A 111 -4.71 -7.21 -12.72
C LYS A 111 -5.65 -8.14 -13.47
N LYS A 112 -6.15 -7.75 -14.63
CA LYS A 112 -6.86 -8.63 -15.55
C LYS A 112 -5.98 -9.81 -15.99
N LYS A 113 -6.59 -10.99 -16.14
CA LYS A 113 -5.90 -12.25 -16.44
C LYS A 113 -5.16 -12.22 -17.77
N GLU A 114 -5.69 -11.49 -18.76
CA GLU A 114 -5.11 -11.34 -20.10
C GLU A 114 -3.83 -10.48 -20.15
N LEU A 115 -3.54 -9.73 -19.08
CA LEU A 115 -2.35 -8.89 -19.01
C LEU A 115 -1.18 -9.65 -18.36
N SER A 116 -0.01 -9.60 -18.97
CA SER A 116 1.22 -9.99 -18.28
C SER A 116 1.57 -8.96 -17.19
N PRO A 117 2.33 -9.32 -16.14
CA PRO A 117 2.78 -8.36 -15.12
C PRO A 117 3.49 -7.14 -15.69
N ALA A 118 4.31 -7.34 -16.75
CA ALA A 118 5.04 -6.25 -17.41
C ALA A 118 4.08 -5.30 -18.16
N GLN A 119 3.11 -5.85 -18.91
CA GLN A 119 2.10 -5.05 -19.60
C GLN A 119 1.24 -4.25 -18.63
N PHE A 120 0.80 -4.90 -17.54
CA PHE A 120 0.03 -4.25 -16.49
C PHE A 120 0.80 -3.08 -15.87
N LYS A 121 2.05 -3.31 -15.44
CA LYS A 121 2.90 -2.28 -14.84
C LYS A 121 3.13 -1.10 -15.79
N ASP A 122 3.48 -1.35 -17.05
CA ASP A 122 3.71 -0.30 -18.05
C ASP A 122 2.44 0.52 -18.31
N ALA A 123 1.29 -0.13 -18.51
CA ALA A 123 0.01 0.54 -18.71
C ALA A 123 -0.41 1.37 -17.48
N SER A 124 -0.26 0.82 -16.27
CA SER A 124 -0.57 1.53 -15.02
C SER A 124 0.29 2.78 -14.86
N LEU A 125 1.62 2.67 -15.07
CA LEU A 125 2.52 3.83 -14.97
C LEU A 125 2.19 4.92 -15.99
N LYS A 126 1.81 4.54 -17.22
CA LYS A 126 1.32 5.49 -18.23
C LYS A 126 0.01 6.15 -17.83
N GLY A 127 -0.89 5.42 -17.20
CA GLY A 127 -2.15 5.95 -16.66
C GLY A 127 -1.90 7.00 -15.57
N TYR A 128 -1.11 6.64 -14.56
CA TYR A 128 -0.78 7.55 -13.46
C TYR A 128 -0.07 8.83 -13.92
N ALA A 129 0.79 8.74 -14.94
CA ALA A 129 1.49 9.91 -15.49
C ALA A 129 0.57 10.93 -16.18
N LYS A 130 -0.69 10.58 -16.49
CA LYS A 130 -1.68 11.52 -17.06
C LYS A 130 -2.36 12.41 -16.01
N VAL A 131 -2.25 12.06 -14.72
CA VAL A 131 -2.88 12.84 -13.66
C VAL A 131 -2.17 14.18 -13.51
N ASP A 132 -2.96 15.26 -13.53
CA ASP A 132 -2.43 16.61 -13.43
C ASP A 132 -1.72 16.83 -12.07
N SER A 133 -0.43 17.14 -12.13
CA SER A 133 0.39 17.41 -10.95
C SER A 133 -0.14 18.58 -10.11
N LYS A 134 -0.76 19.59 -10.75
CA LYS A 134 -1.37 20.71 -10.04
C LYS A 134 -2.59 20.25 -9.24
N ALA A 135 -3.44 19.41 -9.83
CA ALA A 135 -4.60 18.84 -9.12
C ALA A 135 -4.15 17.99 -7.91
N LEU A 136 -3.07 17.23 -8.04
CA LEU A 136 -2.47 16.48 -6.93
C LEU A 136 -1.95 17.42 -5.82
N MET A 137 -1.28 18.51 -6.18
CA MET A 137 -0.83 19.50 -5.21
C MET A 137 -1.98 20.18 -4.49
N ASP A 138 -3.03 20.58 -5.22
CA ASP A 138 -4.18 21.29 -4.67
C ASP A 138 -5.05 20.38 -3.76
N SER A 139 -4.98 19.05 -3.95
CA SER A 139 -5.76 18.07 -3.16
C SER A 139 -5.22 17.79 -1.75
N GLY A 140 -4.07 18.34 -1.37
CA GLY A 140 -3.44 18.03 -0.08
C GLY A 140 -2.63 16.73 -0.06
N ILE A 141 -2.62 15.95 -1.14
CA ILE A 141 -1.80 14.73 -1.26
C ILE A 141 -0.31 15.10 -1.12
N GLN A 142 0.41 14.35 -0.29
CA GLN A 142 1.84 14.57 -0.05
C GLN A 142 2.72 13.66 -0.92
N ARG A 143 2.31 12.41 -1.07
CA ARG A 143 3.06 11.40 -1.81
C ARG A 143 2.13 10.32 -2.34
N ILE A 144 2.46 9.76 -3.50
CA ILE A 144 1.82 8.56 -4.06
C ILE A 144 2.91 7.57 -4.43
N VAL A 145 2.75 6.34 -3.98
CA VAL A 145 3.69 5.24 -4.25
C VAL A 145 2.90 4.06 -4.81
N ALA A 146 3.38 3.49 -5.91
CA ALA A 146 2.89 2.22 -6.45
C ALA A 146 3.91 1.11 -6.18
N SER A 147 3.45 -0.02 -5.69
CA SER A 147 4.22 -1.23 -5.47
C SER A 147 3.66 -2.33 -6.35
N PHE A 148 4.42 -2.73 -7.37
CA PHE A 148 4.03 -3.79 -8.30
C PHE A 148 4.58 -5.11 -7.79
N THR A 149 3.69 -6.07 -7.57
CA THR A 149 4.07 -7.42 -7.12
C THR A 149 4.91 -8.12 -8.18
N LEU A 150 5.99 -8.72 -7.73
CA LEU A 150 6.86 -9.52 -8.58
C LEU A 150 6.33 -10.95 -8.65
N PRO A 151 6.09 -11.50 -9.83
CA PRO A 151 5.52 -12.83 -9.98
C PRO A 151 6.44 -13.90 -9.38
N GLU A 152 5.82 -14.93 -8.82
CA GLU A 152 6.47 -16.15 -8.37
C GLU A 152 5.88 -17.32 -9.16
N GLU A 153 6.74 -18.17 -9.73
CA GLU A 153 6.29 -19.28 -10.55
C GLU A 153 5.41 -20.24 -9.75
N GLY A 154 4.23 -20.55 -10.30
CA GLY A 154 3.25 -21.44 -9.67
C GLY A 154 2.45 -20.83 -8.50
N LYS A 155 2.60 -19.53 -8.22
CA LYS A 155 1.84 -18.83 -7.18
C LYS A 155 0.96 -17.73 -7.78
N GLU A 156 -0.32 -17.72 -7.43
CA GLU A 156 -1.18 -16.56 -7.65
C GLU A 156 -0.89 -15.50 -6.59
N SER A 157 -0.77 -14.25 -7.04
CA SER A 157 -0.59 -13.13 -6.14
C SER A 157 -1.93 -12.72 -5.53
N ALA A 158 -1.94 -12.35 -4.24
CA ALA A 158 -3.13 -11.81 -3.59
C ALA A 158 -3.50 -10.41 -4.14
N PHE A 159 -2.55 -9.71 -4.74
CA PHE A 159 -2.73 -8.44 -5.46
C PHE A 159 -1.55 -8.24 -6.42
N ASP A 160 -1.74 -7.48 -7.49
CA ASP A 160 -0.69 -7.19 -8.48
C ASP A 160 -0.11 -5.79 -8.32
N VAL A 161 -0.88 -4.86 -7.77
CA VAL A 161 -0.43 -3.51 -7.41
C VAL A 161 -0.98 -3.10 -6.06
N MET A 162 -0.17 -2.35 -5.30
CA MET A 162 -0.58 -1.66 -4.09
C MET A 162 -0.21 -0.18 -4.23
N LEU A 163 -1.21 0.70 -4.17
CA LEU A 163 -1.05 2.14 -4.08
C LEU A 163 -1.05 2.57 -2.62
N GLU A 164 -0.12 3.45 -2.28
CA GLU A 164 -0.08 4.15 -0.99
C GLU A 164 -0.19 5.64 -1.25
N ILE A 165 -1.24 6.27 -0.76
CA ILE A 165 -1.52 7.71 -0.93
C ILE A 165 -1.41 8.35 0.44
N TYR A 166 -0.47 9.29 0.59
CA TYR A 166 -0.11 9.91 1.87
C TYR A 166 -0.75 11.28 2.05
N PHE A 167 -1.24 11.55 3.25
CA PHE A 167 -1.94 12.78 3.64
C PHE A 167 -1.37 13.36 4.94
N PRO A 168 -1.42 14.70 5.14
CA PRO A 168 -1.03 15.32 6.41
C PRO A 168 -1.91 14.88 7.58
N GLY A 169 -3.21 14.62 7.30
CA GLY A 169 -4.18 14.23 8.30
C GLY A 169 -5.48 13.69 7.69
N THR A 170 -6.44 13.44 8.56
CA THR A 170 -7.74 12.86 8.20
C THR A 170 -8.61 13.82 7.37
N ASP A 171 -8.53 15.13 7.61
CA ASP A 171 -9.37 16.10 6.93
C ASP A 171 -8.94 16.26 5.47
N GLU A 172 -7.64 16.34 5.20
CA GLU A 172 -7.09 16.36 3.84
C GLU A 172 -7.40 15.06 3.09
N LEU A 173 -7.32 13.92 3.79
CA LEU A 173 -7.70 12.63 3.23
C LEU A 173 -9.17 12.63 2.78
N LYS A 174 -10.11 13.03 3.66
CA LYS A 174 -11.55 13.12 3.34
C LYS A 174 -11.80 14.08 2.20
N ALA A 175 -11.16 15.26 2.21
CA ALA A 175 -11.30 16.27 1.15
C ALA A 175 -10.82 15.73 -0.19
N ALA A 176 -9.66 15.05 -0.24
CA ALA A 176 -9.14 14.45 -1.46
C ALA A 176 -10.07 13.36 -2.02
N PHE A 177 -10.61 12.48 -1.16
CA PHE A 177 -11.53 11.42 -1.59
C PHE A 177 -12.92 11.95 -2.01
N ALA A 178 -13.32 13.12 -1.54
CA ALA A 178 -14.52 13.83 -2.01
C ALA A 178 -14.28 14.62 -3.32
N SER A 179 -13.03 14.78 -3.74
CA SER A 179 -12.65 15.52 -4.95
C SER A 179 -12.49 14.59 -6.16
N PRO A 180 -12.49 15.13 -7.40
CA PRO A 180 -12.30 14.34 -8.62
C PRO A 180 -10.89 13.71 -8.76
N VAL A 181 -9.91 14.15 -7.95
CA VAL A 181 -8.49 13.76 -8.12
C VAL A 181 -8.26 12.27 -7.94
N ILE A 182 -8.93 11.65 -6.97
CA ILE A 182 -8.81 10.20 -6.73
C ILE A 182 -9.46 9.42 -7.88
N GLY A 183 -10.62 9.88 -8.37
CA GLY A 183 -11.26 9.29 -9.55
C GLY A 183 -10.37 9.39 -10.79
N ALA A 184 -9.72 10.54 -11.01
CA ALA A 184 -8.78 10.73 -12.10
C ALA A 184 -7.54 9.81 -11.98
N LEU A 185 -7.02 9.62 -10.77
CA LEU A 185 -5.90 8.72 -10.49
C LEU A 185 -6.24 7.25 -10.82
N ARG A 186 -7.47 6.82 -10.54
CA ARG A 186 -7.92 5.44 -10.71
C ARG A 186 -8.54 5.14 -12.09
N LYS A 187 -8.90 6.16 -12.85
CA LYS A 187 -9.66 6.01 -14.10
C LYS A 187 -9.05 5.01 -15.09
N ASP A 188 -7.75 5.10 -15.32
CA ASP A 188 -7.08 4.18 -16.25
C ASP A 188 -6.83 2.82 -15.58
N GLU A 189 -6.61 2.78 -14.26
CA GLU A 189 -6.45 1.55 -13.48
C GLU A 189 -7.68 0.64 -13.59
N GLU A 190 -8.90 1.18 -13.50
CA GLU A 190 -10.16 0.41 -13.61
C GLU A 190 -10.26 -0.38 -14.93
N THR A 191 -9.60 0.08 -16.00
CA THR A 191 -9.54 -0.66 -17.27
C THR A 191 -8.56 -1.84 -17.24
N LEU A 192 -7.67 -1.90 -16.27
CA LEU A 192 -6.56 -2.85 -16.17
C LEU A 192 -6.75 -3.91 -15.08
N VAL A 193 -7.67 -3.67 -14.12
CA VAL A 193 -7.89 -4.54 -12.96
C VAL A 193 -9.17 -5.35 -13.08
N GLN A 194 -9.26 -6.42 -12.29
CA GLN A 194 -10.46 -7.24 -12.13
C GLN A 194 -11.41 -6.52 -11.16
N LEU A 195 -12.52 -5.99 -11.66
CA LEU A 195 -13.50 -5.25 -10.83
C LEU A 195 -14.34 -6.16 -9.91
N ASP A 196 -14.36 -7.45 -10.19
CA ASP A 196 -15.02 -8.49 -9.40
C ASP A 196 -14.11 -9.11 -8.32
N ALA A 197 -12.81 -8.81 -8.35
CA ALA A 197 -11.90 -9.21 -7.30
C ALA A 197 -12.11 -8.37 -6.03
N PRO A 198 -11.93 -8.97 -4.83
CA PRO A 198 -12.01 -8.21 -3.58
C PRO A 198 -11.02 -7.04 -3.57
N GLU A 199 -11.54 -5.83 -3.44
CA GLU A 199 -10.69 -4.64 -3.28
C GLU A 199 -10.11 -4.61 -1.86
N ILE A 200 -8.79 -4.43 -1.76
CA ILE A 200 -8.15 -4.16 -0.48
C ILE A 200 -8.06 -2.64 -0.32
N ARG A 201 -8.83 -2.10 0.62
CA ARG A 201 -8.80 -0.67 0.98
C ARG A 201 -8.58 -0.54 2.48
N ILE A 202 -7.54 0.20 2.85
CA ILE A 202 -7.13 0.39 4.24
C ILE A 202 -6.78 1.86 4.45
N VAL A 203 -7.40 2.50 5.43
CA VAL A 203 -6.94 3.79 5.97
C VAL A 203 -6.08 3.48 7.18
N ALA A 204 -4.82 3.91 7.17
CA ALA A 204 -3.85 3.52 8.17
C ALA A 204 -2.99 4.67 8.67
N GLU A 205 -2.54 4.54 9.92
CA GLU A 205 -1.47 5.32 10.49
C GLU A 205 -0.13 4.63 10.23
N GLU A 206 0.86 5.39 9.76
CA GLU A 206 2.20 4.90 9.47
C GLU A 206 3.16 5.08 10.65
N HIS A 207 3.95 4.05 10.94
CA HIS A 207 5.02 4.02 11.94
C HIS A 207 6.32 3.58 11.26
N VAL A 208 7.30 4.46 11.21
CA VAL A 208 8.67 4.11 10.78
C VAL A 208 9.39 3.51 11.98
N LEU A 209 9.80 2.24 11.87
CA LEU A 209 10.39 1.45 12.95
C LEU A 209 11.91 1.27 12.78
#